data_623984954506c811948ed114388e84fc
#
_entry.id   623984954506c811948ed114388e84fc
#
_cell.length_a   1.000
_cell.length_b   1.000
_cell.length_c   1.000
_cell.angle_alpha   90.00
_cell.angle_beta   90.00
_cell.angle_gamma   90.00
#
_symmetry.space_group_name_H-M   'P 1'
#
loop_
_entity.id
_entity.type
_entity.pdbx_description
1 polymer ?
#
loop_
_entity_poly.entity_id
_entity_poly.type
_entity_poly.pdbx_seq_one_letter_code
_entity_poly.pdbx_strand_id
1 'polypeptide(L)'
;MDLIPVRKSSFSDKAIDPNAIQLSEEAAALADVQTSKVSRQNPVKQVRLYGKIVPDERSLQSQTAHVSGRIESLNVDFTGETVRAGQTLATLYSPELFTAQQELLEAIRMGQSQLIQAAREKLYLWKMTDAQIAAIEKSGSISPVVEIKSNTSGIVLSKRVSQGDYVSQGAILFDVANLTKVWALFDAFEVDLPFLSKGDPVEFTLQALPGKKFS
;
A
#
# COMPACT_ATOMS: atom_id res chain seq x y z
N MET A 1 -20.46 8.15 -91.01
CA MET A 1 -20.32 7.36 -89.78
C MET A 1 -18.85 7.23 -89.48
N ASP A 2 -18.35 8.04 -88.60
CA ASP A 2 -16.93 8.04 -88.21
C ASP A 2 -16.69 6.91 -87.18
N LEU A 3 -15.76 6.02 -87.56
CA LEU A 3 -15.33 4.90 -86.69
C LEU A 3 -14.37 5.45 -85.62
N ILE A 4 -14.74 5.25 -84.34
CA ILE A 4 -13.89 5.61 -83.26
C ILE A 4 -12.74 4.60 -83.17
N PRO A 5 -11.45 5.02 -83.21
CA PRO A 5 -10.34 4.08 -83.10
C PRO A 5 -10.24 3.51 -81.70
N VAL A 6 -10.35 2.19 -81.59
CA VAL A 6 -10.07 1.46 -80.37
C VAL A 6 -8.57 1.46 -80.11
N ARG A 7 -8.10 2.17 -79.07
CA ARG A 7 -6.71 2.07 -78.65
C ARG A 7 -6.46 0.68 -78.08
N LYS A 8 -5.55 -0.08 -78.72
CA LYS A 8 -5.01 -1.33 -78.12
C LYS A 8 -4.28 -0.93 -76.86
N SER A 9 -4.81 -1.31 -75.71
CA SER A 9 -4.09 -1.29 -74.45
C SER A 9 -2.87 -2.19 -74.54
N SER A 10 -1.67 -1.65 -74.36
CA SER A 10 -0.45 -2.47 -74.28
C SER A 10 -0.44 -3.21 -72.98
N PHE A 11 -0.96 -4.46 -73.01
CA PHE A 11 -0.70 -5.37 -71.92
C PHE A 11 0.79 -5.74 -71.96
N SER A 12 1.53 -5.45 -70.88
CA SER A 12 2.91 -5.92 -70.75
C SER A 12 2.88 -7.44 -70.50
N ASP A 13 3.65 -8.18 -71.30
CA ASP A 13 3.88 -9.62 -71.21
C ASP A 13 4.61 -10.02 -69.94
N LYS A 14 4.04 -9.76 -68.79
CA LYS A 14 4.43 -10.43 -67.57
C LYS A 14 3.58 -11.69 -67.44
N ALA A 15 4.24 -12.85 -67.23
CA ALA A 15 3.60 -14.12 -67.02
C ALA A 15 2.39 -13.98 -66.11
N ILE A 16 1.20 -14.17 -66.70
CA ILE A 16 -0.08 -13.96 -66.00
C ILE A 16 -0.39 -15.26 -65.25
N ASP A 17 -0.61 -15.16 -63.97
CA ASP A 17 -1.13 -16.28 -63.18
C ASP A 17 -2.50 -16.68 -63.76
N PRO A 18 -2.71 -17.95 -64.16
CA PRO A 18 -3.95 -18.39 -64.78
C PRO A 18 -5.18 -18.24 -63.87
N ASN A 19 -4.99 -18.02 -62.58
CA ASN A 19 -6.07 -17.79 -61.61
C ASN A 19 -6.28 -16.32 -61.29
N ALA A 20 -5.55 -15.35 -61.95
CA ALA A 20 -5.69 -13.94 -61.68
C ALA A 20 -6.76 -13.32 -62.59
N ILE A 21 -7.71 -12.63 -62.01
CA ILE A 21 -8.69 -11.79 -62.68
C ILE A 21 -8.05 -10.45 -63.01
N GLN A 22 -7.90 -10.12 -64.30
CA GLN A 22 -7.42 -8.84 -64.73
C GLN A 22 -8.60 -7.86 -64.90
N LEU A 23 -8.56 -6.78 -64.17
CA LEU A 23 -9.47 -5.67 -64.28
C LEU A 23 -8.73 -4.46 -64.86
N SER A 24 -9.34 -3.76 -65.82
CA SER A 24 -8.82 -2.42 -66.22
C SER A 24 -8.97 -1.46 -65.04
N GLU A 25 -8.16 -0.37 -65.04
CA GLU A 25 -8.26 0.66 -64.00
C GLU A 25 -9.69 1.23 -63.88
N GLU A 26 -10.37 1.40 -65.00
CA GLU A 26 -11.76 1.85 -65.06
C GLU A 26 -12.73 0.81 -64.51
N ALA A 27 -12.52 -0.48 -64.80
CA ALA A 27 -13.35 -1.54 -64.23
C ALA A 27 -13.10 -1.74 -62.71
N ALA A 28 -11.87 -1.57 -62.26
CA ALA A 28 -11.53 -1.61 -60.85
C ALA A 28 -12.16 -0.43 -60.08
N ALA A 29 -12.18 0.77 -60.68
CA ALA A 29 -12.82 1.94 -60.09
C ALA A 29 -14.35 1.80 -60.04
N LEU A 30 -14.97 1.21 -61.10
CA LEU A 30 -16.42 0.93 -61.15
C LEU A 30 -16.85 -0.16 -60.11
N ALA A 31 -15.95 -1.12 -59.82
CA ALA A 31 -16.21 -2.20 -58.90
C ALA A 31 -15.84 -1.81 -57.45
N ASP A 32 -15.40 -0.58 -57.20
CA ASP A 32 -14.94 -0.07 -55.87
C ASP A 32 -13.97 -1.04 -55.19
N VAL A 33 -13.02 -1.61 -55.95
CA VAL A 33 -12.04 -2.57 -55.42
C VAL A 33 -10.99 -1.82 -54.63
N GLN A 34 -11.09 -1.94 -53.29
CA GLN A 34 -10.09 -1.38 -52.38
C GLN A 34 -9.06 -2.48 -52.05
N THR A 35 -7.79 -2.13 -52.19
CA THR A 35 -6.67 -3.02 -51.88
C THR A 35 -5.85 -2.40 -50.73
N SER A 36 -5.44 -3.21 -49.75
CA SER A 36 -4.51 -2.79 -48.72
C SER A 36 -3.27 -3.68 -48.71
N LYS A 37 -2.11 -3.06 -48.47
CA LYS A 37 -0.86 -3.83 -48.25
C LYS A 37 -0.91 -4.61 -46.97
N VAL A 38 -0.74 -5.94 -47.03
CA VAL A 38 -0.55 -6.75 -45.83
C VAL A 38 0.83 -6.44 -45.26
N SER A 39 0.85 -5.97 -44.01
CA SER A 39 2.09 -5.76 -43.24
C SER A 39 2.03 -6.51 -41.92
N ARG A 40 3.19 -6.99 -41.44
CA ARG A 40 3.29 -7.52 -40.09
C ARG A 40 3.26 -6.36 -39.10
N GLN A 41 2.27 -6.36 -38.23
CA GLN A 41 2.16 -5.41 -37.13
C GLN A 41 2.06 -6.20 -35.82
N ASN A 42 2.70 -5.69 -34.79
CA ASN A 42 2.48 -6.21 -33.44
C ASN A 42 1.27 -5.46 -32.86
N PRO A 43 0.10 -6.13 -32.73
CA PRO A 43 -1.06 -5.47 -32.18
C PRO A 43 -0.81 -5.12 -30.69
N VAL A 44 -1.08 -3.89 -30.33
CA VAL A 44 -1.04 -3.44 -28.93
C VAL A 44 -2.48 -3.33 -28.44
N LYS A 45 -2.82 -4.10 -27.42
CA LYS A 45 -4.10 -3.99 -26.74
C LYS A 45 -3.93 -3.05 -25.52
N GLN A 46 -4.72 -1.99 -25.47
CA GLN A 46 -4.85 -1.18 -24.27
C GLN A 46 -5.96 -1.73 -23.40
N VAL A 47 -5.61 -2.13 -22.18
CA VAL A 47 -6.56 -2.56 -21.16
C VAL A 47 -6.79 -1.39 -20.22
N ARG A 48 -8.06 -0.99 -20.02
CA ARG A 48 -8.45 0.10 -19.13
C ARG A 48 -8.98 -0.48 -17.84
N LEU A 49 -8.31 -0.19 -16.75
CA LEU A 49 -8.64 -0.69 -15.42
C LEU A 49 -9.00 0.47 -14.50
N TYR A 50 -9.90 0.21 -13.57
CA TYR A 50 -10.15 1.11 -12.45
C TYR A 50 -9.28 0.68 -11.28
N GLY A 51 -8.92 1.66 -10.43
CA GLY A 51 -8.04 1.37 -9.33
C GLY A 51 -8.14 2.39 -8.21
N LYS A 52 -7.39 2.14 -7.16
CA LYS A 52 -7.28 3.03 -5.99
C LYS A 52 -5.83 3.13 -5.53
N ILE A 53 -5.52 4.27 -4.91
CA ILE A 53 -4.23 4.45 -4.23
C ILE A 53 -4.40 3.96 -2.78
N VAL A 54 -3.48 3.11 -2.36
CA VAL A 54 -3.43 2.57 -0.99
C VAL A 54 -2.03 2.74 -0.41
N PRO A 55 -1.89 2.79 0.91
CA PRO A 55 -0.58 2.75 1.55
C PRO A 55 0.21 1.50 1.16
N ASP A 56 1.54 1.61 1.12
CA ASP A 56 2.40 0.42 1.01
C ASP A 56 2.23 -0.42 2.29
N GLU A 57 1.71 -1.64 2.16
CA GLU A 57 1.46 -2.56 3.28
C GLU A 57 2.71 -2.84 4.11
N ARG A 58 3.89 -2.77 3.49
CA ARG A 58 5.18 -2.96 4.19
C ARG A 58 5.53 -1.79 5.11
N SER A 59 4.92 -0.63 4.88
CA SER A 59 5.10 0.58 5.70
C SER A 59 4.03 0.74 6.77
N LEU A 60 3.02 -0.12 6.78
CA LEU A 60 1.96 -0.13 7.78
C LEU A 60 2.46 -0.76 9.08
N GLN A 61 2.34 -0.04 10.18
CA GLN A 61 2.69 -0.52 11.51
C GLN A 61 1.55 -0.28 12.49
N SER A 62 1.09 -1.37 13.11
CA SER A 62 0.10 -1.31 14.17
C SER A 62 0.79 -1.09 15.52
N GLN A 63 0.33 -0.12 16.26
CA GLN A 63 0.75 0.15 17.62
C GLN A 63 -0.21 -0.58 18.57
N THR A 64 0.33 -1.51 19.35
CA THR A 64 -0.46 -2.37 20.24
C THR A 64 -0.20 -2.05 21.70
N ALA A 65 -1.19 -2.33 22.55
CA ALA A 65 -1.02 -2.30 24.01
C ALA A 65 -0.12 -3.46 24.45
N HIS A 66 0.96 -3.16 25.18
CA HIS A 66 1.85 -4.19 25.71
C HIS A 66 1.39 -4.75 27.05
N VAL A 67 0.51 -4.02 27.73
CA VAL A 67 -0.12 -4.40 29.00
C VAL A 67 -1.62 -4.09 28.92
N SER A 68 -2.42 -4.80 29.72
CA SER A 68 -3.83 -4.45 29.87
C SER A 68 -4.02 -3.23 30.78
N GLY A 69 -5.04 -2.44 30.48
CA GLY A 69 -5.31 -1.24 31.27
C GLY A 69 -6.33 -0.31 30.64
N ARG A 70 -6.47 0.87 31.26
CA ARG A 70 -7.37 1.92 30.80
C ARG A 70 -6.60 3.04 30.13
N ILE A 71 -7.08 3.54 28.99
CA ILE A 71 -6.54 4.72 28.32
C ILE A 71 -6.83 5.96 29.17
N GLU A 72 -5.78 6.57 29.70
CA GLU A 72 -5.89 7.79 30.52
C GLU A 72 -5.98 9.04 29.66
N SER A 73 -5.11 9.15 28.65
CA SER A 73 -5.11 10.28 27.72
C SER A 73 -4.72 9.85 26.32
N LEU A 74 -5.20 10.58 25.35
CA LEU A 74 -4.81 10.48 23.95
C LEU A 74 -4.07 11.76 23.57
N ASN A 75 -2.91 11.61 22.94
CA ASN A 75 -2.13 12.70 22.37
C ASN A 75 -2.35 12.82 20.87
N VAL A 76 -3.01 11.81 20.29
CA VAL A 76 -3.43 11.74 18.89
C VAL A 76 -4.93 11.50 18.89
N ASP A 77 -5.69 12.51 18.47
CA ASP A 77 -7.14 12.50 18.64
C ASP A 77 -7.89 12.08 17.39
N PHE A 78 -7.28 12.19 16.20
CA PHE A 78 -7.97 11.92 14.93
C PHE A 78 -7.08 11.20 13.91
N THR A 79 -7.75 10.53 12.97
CA THR A 79 -7.12 9.93 11.81
C THR A 79 -6.64 10.99 10.82
N GLY A 80 -5.48 10.77 10.20
CA GLY A 80 -4.84 11.75 9.32
C GLY A 80 -3.79 12.61 10.02
N GLU A 81 -3.64 12.50 11.33
CA GLU A 81 -2.61 13.21 12.08
C GLU A 81 -1.21 12.66 11.79
N THR A 82 -0.24 13.55 11.65
CA THR A 82 1.16 13.17 11.42
C THR A 82 1.87 12.92 12.74
N VAL A 83 2.52 11.77 12.85
CA VAL A 83 3.27 11.34 14.02
C VAL A 83 4.72 11.05 13.69
N ARG A 84 5.60 11.19 14.69
CA ARG A 84 7.03 10.87 14.58
C ARG A 84 7.36 9.62 15.39
N ALA A 85 8.38 8.89 14.95
CA ALA A 85 8.92 7.79 15.74
C ALA A 85 9.34 8.28 17.13
N GLY A 86 8.93 7.54 18.16
CA GLY A 86 9.15 7.92 19.58
C GLY A 86 8.12 8.88 20.16
N GLN A 87 7.22 9.47 19.37
CA GLN A 87 6.15 10.33 19.87
C GLN A 87 5.14 9.52 20.67
N THR A 88 4.75 10.03 21.84
CA THR A 88 3.71 9.43 22.68
C THR A 88 2.35 9.64 22.03
N LEU A 89 1.66 8.55 21.72
CA LEU A 89 0.33 8.54 21.10
C LEU A 89 -0.78 8.54 22.14
N ALA A 90 -0.58 7.78 23.21
CA ALA A 90 -1.52 7.64 24.31
C ALA A 90 -0.80 7.31 25.61
N THR A 91 -1.48 7.51 26.73
CA THR A 91 -1.05 7.01 28.04
C THR A 91 -2.05 5.97 28.54
N LEU A 92 -1.54 4.89 29.10
CA LEU A 92 -2.29 3.75 29.60
C LEU A 92 -2.04 3.59 31.10
N TYR A 93 -3.09 3.56 31.90
CA TYR A 93 -3.03 3.15 33.31
C TYR A 93 -3.18 1.63 33.42
N SER A 94 -2.20 0.95 34.03
CA SER A 94 -2.21 -0.50 34.20
C SER A 94 -2.03 -0.90 35.66
N PRO A 95 -3.05 -1.53 36.30
CA PRO A 95 -2.92 -2.12 37.62
C PRO A 95 -1.87 -3.22 37.69
N GLU A 96 -1.75 -4.01 36.62
CA GLU A 96 -0.76 -5.10 36.53
C GLU A 96 0.66 -4.56 36.56
N LEU A 97 0.91 -3.46 35.84
CA LEU A 97 2.20 -2.79 35.84
C LEU A 97 2.53 -2.22 37.22
N PHE A 98 1.53 -1.65 37.91
CA PHE A 98 1.68 -1.15 39.29
C PHE A 98 2.17 -2.28 40.19
N THR A 99 1.48 -3.43 40.17
CA THR A 99 1.82 -4.61 40.99
C THR A 99 3.23 -5.13 40.68
N ALA A 100 3.59 -5.24 39.41
CA ALA A 100 4.92 -5.73 39.03
C ALA A 100 6.07 -4.76 39.45
N GLN A 101 5.84 -3.48 39.42
CA GLN A 101 6.81 -2.51 39.92
C GLN A 101 6.93 -2.59 41.46
N GLN A 102 5.81 -2.84 42.13
CA GLN A 102 5.82 -3.06 43.57
C GLN A 102 6.61 -4.34 43.93
N GLU A 103 6.38 -5.43 43.21
CA GLU A 103 7.15 -6.69 43.36
C GLU A 103 8.66 -6.45 43.19
N LEU A 104 9.07 -5.62 42.19
CA LEU A 104 10.48 -5.28 42.00
C LEU A 104 11.06 -4.53 43.20
N LEU A 105 10.36 -3.52 43.72
CA LEU A 105 10.83 -2.74 44.84
C LEU A 105 10.90 -3.56 46.14
N GLU A 106 9.96 -4.48 46.33
CA GLU A 106 9.98 -5.43 47.46
C GLU A 106 11.15 -6.42 47.36
N ALA A 107 11.41 -6.98 46.14
CA ALA A 107 12.57 -7.84 45.91
C ALA A 107 13.89 -7.15 46.22
N ILE A 108 14.00 -5.87 45.86
CA ILE A 108 15.19 -5.03 46.17
C ILE A 108 15.35 -4.86 47.68
N ARG A 109 14.27 -4.54 48.39
CA ARG A 109 14.29 -4.41 49.86
C ARG A 109 14.71 -5.69 50.58
N MET A 110 14.30 -6.85 50.02
CA MET A 110 14.66 -8.18 50.55
C MET A 110 16.13 -8.58 50.21
N GLY A 111 16.76 -7.88 49.24
CA GLY A 111 18.12 -8.17 48.80
C GLY A 111 18.28 -9.48 48.04
N GLN A 112 17.17 -10.07 47.54
CA GLN A 112 17.17 -11.37 46.86
C GLN A 112 17.42 -11.20 45.36
N SER A 113 18.64 -11.47 44.91
CA SER A 113 19.05 -11.22 43.51
C SER A 113 18.21 -12.00 42.48
N GLN A 114 17.77 -13.24 42.82
CA GLN A 114 16.92 -14.04 41.94
C GLN A 114 15.54 -13.43 41.72
N LEU A 115 14.91 -12.90 42.80
CA LEU A 115 13.61 -12.24 42.71
C LEU A 115 13.71 -10.90 41.96
N ILE A 116 14.79 -10.16 42.17
CA ILE A 116 15.05 -8.92 41.42
C ILE A 116 15.14 -9.20 39.92
N GLN A 117 15.90 -10.24 39.55
CA GLN A 117 16.03 -10.64 38.14
C GLN A 117 14.68 -11.03 37.53
N ALA A 118 13.91 -11.88 38.23
CA ALA A 118 12.59 -12.32 37.75
C ALA A 118 11.61 -11.13 37.59
N ALA A 119 11.61 -10.19 38.54
CA ALA A 119 10.77 -9.00 38.46
C ALA A 119 11.18 -8.07 37.28
N ARG A 120 12.48 -7.91 37.05
CA ARG A 120 12.97 -7.18 35.86
C ARG A 120 12.53 -7.84 34.55
N GLU A 121 12.69 -9.16 34.43
CA GLU A 121 12.27 -9.92 33.24
C GLU A 121 10.77 -9.73 32.96
N LYS A 122 9.93 -9.76 34.00
CA LYS A 122 8.50 -9.49 33.88
C LYS A 122 8.23 -8.08 33.30
N LEU A 123 8.96 -7.05 33.75
CA LEU A 123 8.82 -5.68 33.23
C LEU A 123 9.33 -5.55 31.77
N TYR A 124 10.40 -6.28 31.40
CA TYR A 124 10.88 -6.33 30.02
C TYR A 124 9.88 -6.96 29.05
N LEU A 125 9.12 -7.99 29.51
CA LEU A 125 8.05 -8.58 28.68
C LEU A 125 7.00 -7.54 28.30
N TRP A 126 6.77 -6.54 29.13
CA TRP A 126 5.86 -5.42 28.88
C TRP A 126 6.52 -4.23 28.19
N LYS A 127 7.73 -4.44 27.62
CA LYS A 127 8.48 -3.45 26.86
C LYS A 127 8.91 -2.21 27.66
N MET A 128 9.04 -2.33 28.97
CA MET A 128 9.75 -1.32 29.74
C MET A 128 11.23 -1.30 29.38
N THR A 129 11.78 -0.11 29.23
CA THR A 129 13.21 0.08 28.92
C THR A 129 14.07 -0.01 30.19
N ASP A 130 15.37 -0.35 29.99
CA ASP A 130 16.34 -0.36 31.09
C ASP A 130 16.37 0.96 31.87
N ALA A 131 16.27 2.08 31.15
CA ALA A 131 16.25 3.42 31.76
C ALA A 131 15.04 3.64 32.68
N GLN A 132 13.85 3.11 32.26
CA GLN A 132 12.63 3.20 33.07
C GLN A 132 12.73 2.32 34.31
N ILE A 133 13.22 1.08 34.17
CA ILE A 133 13.42 0.15 35.29
C ILE A 133 14.44 0.73 36.27
N ALA A 134 15.58 1.19 35.78
CA ALA A 134 16.61 1.82 36.62
C ALA A 134 16.10 3.09 37.35
N ALA A 135 15.22 3.86 36.71
CA ALA A 135 14.59 5.02 37.34
C ALA A 135 13.70 4.63 38.51
N ILE A 136 12.90 3.54 38.36
CA ILE A 136 12.07 2.99 39.44
C ILE A 136 12.94 2.50 40.61
N GLU A 137 13.99 1.74 40.29
CA GLU A 137 14.93 1.22 41.31
C GLU A 137 15.62 2.36 42.12
N LYS A 138 16.02 3.43 41.42
CA LYS A 138 16.68 4.56 42.01
C LYS A 138 15.74 5.46 42.80
N SER A 139 14.54 5.72 42.27
CA SER A 139 13.58 6.65 42.90
C SER A 139 12.75 5.99 43.98
N GLY A 140 12.58 4.66 43.91
CA GLY A 140 11.64 3.90 44.75
C GLY A 140 10.17 4.28 44.51
N SER A 141 9.89 5.01 43.43
CA SER A 141 8.54 5.47 43.12
C SER A 141 7.96 4.65 41.96
N ILE A 142 6.69 4.28 42.11
CA ILE A 142 5.95 3.47 41.15
C ILE A 142 5.18 4.41 40.21
N SER A 143 5.24 4.14 38.92
CA SER A 143 4.41 4.80 37.91
C SER A 143 3.50 3.77 37.23
N PRO A 144 2.21 3.76 37.55
CA PRO A 144 1.27 2.83 36.91
C PRO A 144 0.91 3.22 35.47
N VAL A 145 1.44 4.34 34.99
CA VAL A 145 1.14 4.88 33.67
C VAL A 145 2.25 4.53 32.69
N VAL A 146 1.85 3.96 31.56
CA VAL A 146 2.72 3.62 30.44
C VAL A 146 2.43 4.54 29.27
N GLU A 147 3.48 5.07 28.66
CA GLU A 147 3.39 5.79 27.41
C GLU A 147 3.42 4.80 26.22
N ILE A 148 2.42 4.87 25.39
CA ILE A 148 2.38 4.15 24.12
C ILE A 148 2.96 5.06 23.05
N LYS A 149 4.14 4.68 22.54
CA LYS A 149 4.90 5.48 21.58
C LYS A 149 4.78 4.91 20.18
N SER A 150 4.82 5.78 19.18
CA SER A 150 4.90 5.35 17.80
C SER A 150 6.27 4.76 17.48
N ASN A 151 6.29 3.58 16.86
CA ASN A 151 7.52 2.93 16.40
C ASN A 151 8.01 3.50 15.06
N THR A 152 7.17 4.25 14.36
CA THR A 152 7.47 4.81 13.03
C THR A 152 6.97 6.23 12.89
N SER A 153 7.56 6.94 11.93
CA SER A 153 7.04 8.25 11.50
C SER A 153 6.10 8.07 10.33
N GLY A 154 4.95 8.73 10.37
CA GLY A 154 3.95 8.59 9.32
C GLY A 154 2.65 9.31 9.64
N ILE A 155 1.57 8.82 9.06
CA ILE A 155 0.22 9.31 9.27
C ILE A 155 -0.62 8.23 9.94
N VAL A 156 -1.44 8.61 10.90
CA VAL A 156 -2.38 7.72 11.58
C VAL A 156 -3.52 7.40 10.62
N LEU A 157 -3.60 6.15 10.18
CA LEU A 157 -4.64 5.67 9.27
C LEU A 157 -5.91 5.25 10.00
N SER A 158 -5.76 4.66 11.18
CA SER A 158 -6.89 4.32 12.04
C SER A 158 -6.55 4.52 13.51
N LYS A 159 -7.53 4.95 14.26
CA LYS A 159 -7.55 5.05 15.70
C LYS A 159 -8.68 4.16 16.21
N ARG A 160 -8.37 3.15 17.04
CA ARG A 160 -9.33 2.14 17.49
C ARG A 160 -9.68 2.24 18.96
N VAL A 161 -9.24 3.32 19.61
CA VAL A 161 -9.43 3.54 21.04
C VAL A 161 -9.85 4.96 21.34
N SER A 162 -10.56 5.14 22.44
CA SER A 162 -10.97 6.42 22.99
C SER A 162 -10.45 6.57 24.41
N GLN A 163 -10.39 7.81 24.88
CA GLN A 163 -10.04 8.07 26.28
C GLN A 163 -11.08 7.41 27.21
N GLY A 164 -10.60 6.70 28.20
CA GLY A 164 -11.43 5.94 29.14
C GLY A 164 -11.66 4.48 28.76
N ASP A 165 -11.35 4.07 27.52
CA ASP A 165 -11.50 2.69 27.08
C ASP A 165 -10.57 1.74 27.84
N TYR A 166 -11.05 0.54 28.12
CA TYR A 166 -10.23 -0.56 28.62
C TYR A 166 -9.73 -1.40 27.46
N VAL A 167 -8.41 -1.66 27.45
CA VAL A 167 -7.75 -2.45 26.42
C VAL A 167 -7.04 -3.66 27.04
N SER A 168 -7.06 -4.76 26.31
CA SER A 168 -6.31 -5.96 26.65
C SER A 168 -4.90 -5.91 26.06
N GLN A 169 -3.99 -6.69 26.64
CA GLN A 169 -2.67 -6.90 26.05
C GLN A 169 -2.79 -7.42 24.61
N GLY A 170 -2.03 -6.84 23.67
CA GLY A 170 -2.07 -7.17 22.25
C GLY A 170 -3.15 -6.44 21.45
N ALA A 171 -4.04 -5.68 22.09
CA ALA A 171 -5.04 -4.89 21.36
C ALA A 171 -4.36 -3.84 20.48
N ILE A 172 -4.81 -3.73 19.22
CA ILE A 172 -4.34 -2.70 18.27
C ILE A 172 -5.03 -1.38 18.64
N LEU A 173 -4.24 -0.35 18.89
CA LEU A 173 -4.71 0.98 19.27
C LEU A 173 -4.69 1.95 18.09
N PHE A 174 -3.60 1.95 17.34
CA PHE A 174 -3.39 2.82 16.18
C PHE A 174 -2.74 2.04 15.05
N ASP A 175 -3.12 2.39 13.82
CA ASP A 175 -2.39 1.98 12.62
C ASP A 175 -1.72 3.21 12.02
N VAL A 176 -0.41 3.16 11.87
CA VAL A 176 0.42 4.26 11.34
C VAL A 176 1.14 3.79 10.09
N ALA A 177 1.09 4.57 9.02
CA ALA A 177 1.81 4.27 7.80
C ALA A 177 2.62 5.47 7.28
N ASN A 178 3.75 5.16 6.68
CA ASN A 178 4.51 6.14 5.92
C ASN A 178 3.95 6.21 4.50
N LEU A 179 3.36 7.36 4.15
CA LEU A 179 2.74 7.59 2.84
C LEU A 179 3.68 8.21 1.79
N THR A 180 5.00 8.21 2.02
CA THR A 180 5.97 8.67 1.01
C THR A 180 6.00 7.78 -0.23
N LYS A 181 5.64 6.50 -0.04
CA LYS A 181 5.42 5.54 -1.11
C LYS A 181 4.03 4.94 -0.94
N VAL A 182 3.33 4.83 -2.05
CA VAL A 182 1.98 4.28 -2.10
C VAL A 182 1.87 3.28 -3.25
N TRP A 183 0.93 2.38 -3.16
CA TRP A 183 0.59 1.45 -4.23
C TRP A 183 -0.60 1.95 -5.01
N ALA A 184 -0.57 1.77 -6.32
CA ALA A 184 -1.74 1.88 -7.18
C ALA A 184 -2.25 0.46 -7.44
N LEU A 185 -3.38 0.11 -6.85
CA LEU A 185 -4.06 -1.17 -7.08
C LEU A 185 -5.10 -0.99 -8.17
N PHE A 186 -5.08 -1.89 -9.16
CA PHE A 186 -6.03 -1.91 -10.26
C PHE A 186 -6.82 -3.21 -10.22
N ASP A 187 -8.12 -3.11 -10.42
CA ASP A 187 -9.01 -4.26 -10.46
C ASP A 187 -9.06 -4.79 -11.90
N ALA A 188 -8.49 -5.98 -12.13
CA ALA A 188 -8.49 -6.66 -13.42
C ALA A 188 -9.55 -7.76 -13.44
N PHE A 189 -10.30 -7.85 -14.55
CA PHE A 189 -11.23 -8.93 -14.79
C PHE A 189 -10.50 -10.16 -15.40
N GLU A 190 -11.06 -11.34 -15.23
CA GLU A 190 -10.49 -12.58 -15.77
C GLU A 190 -10.21 -12.52 -17.28
N VAL A 191 -11.07 -11.82 -18.04
CA VAL A 191 -10.93 -11.62 -19.49
C VAL A 191 -9.71 -10.76 -19.85
N ASP A 192 -9.19 -9.97 -18.94
CA ASP A 192 -8.04 -9.09 -19.16
C ASP A 192 -6.72 -9.73 -18.73
N LEU A 193 -6.76 -10.74 -17.85
CA LEU A 193 -5.56 -11.41 -17.32
C LEU A 193 -4.59 -11.94 -18.40
N PRO A 194 -5.06 -12.54 -19.51
CA PRO A 194 -4.15 -13.02 -20.57
C PRO A 194 -3.32 -11.92 -21.24
N PHE A 195 -3.72 -10.66 -21.09
CA PHE A 195 -3.06 -9.50 -21.70
C PHE A 195 -2.23 -8.68 -20.71
N LEU A 196 -2.13 -9.14 -19.45
CA LEU A 196 -1.38 -8.47 -18.40
C LEU A 196 -0.17 -9.31 -18.01
N SER A 197 1.00 -8.69 -18.07
CA SER A 197 2.25 -9.32 -17.69
C SER A 197 3.05 -8.44 -16.73
N LYS A 198 3.85 -9.08 -15.89
CA LYS A 198 4.74 -8.34 -14.98
C LYS A 198 5.76 -7.54 -15.79
N GLY A 199 5.77 -6.23 -15.59
CA GLY A 199 6.67 -5.30 -16.27
C GLY A 199 6.01 -4.50 -17.40
N ASP A 200 4.72 -4.76 -17.67
CA ASP A 200 3.99 -3.93 -18.62
C ASP A 200 3.94 -2.47 -18.16
N PRO A 201 4.06 -1.52 -19.08
CA PRO A 201 3.94 -0.10 -18.76
C PRO A 201 2.52 0.24 -18.34
N VAL A 202 2.38 0.94 -17.21
CA VAL A 202 1.09 1.38 -16.68
C VAL A 202 1.06 2.89 -16.66
N GLU A 203 0.06 3.48 -17.32
CA GLU A 203 -0.23 4.93 -17.21
C GLU A 203 -1.56 5.11 -16.48
N PHE A 204 -1.61 6.00 -15.51
CA PHE A 204 -2.85 6.30 -14.80
C PHE A 204 -3.00 7.78 -14.48
N THR A 205 -4.23 8.19 -14.22
CA THR A 205 -4.59 9.55 -13.81
C THR A 205 -5.36 9.48 -12.51
N LEU A 206 -5.23 10.51 -11.68
CA LEU A 206 -5.96 10.63 -10.42
C LEU A 206 -7.01 11.73 -10.55
N GLN A 207 -8.22 11.47 -10.03
CA GLN A 207 -9.28 12.48 -10.00
C GLN A 207 -8.90 13.71 -9.17
N ALA A 208 -8.11 13.50 -8.11
CA ALA A 208 -7.60 14.56 -7.24
C ALA A 208 -6.56 15.48 -7.94
N LEU A 209 -5.94 15.02 -9.04
CA LEU A 209 -4.91 15.76 -9.78
C LEU A 209 -5.22 15.73 -11.28
N PRO A 210 -6.27 16.44 -11.73
CA PRO A 210 -6.70 16.42 -13.11
C PRO A 210 -5.59 16.92 -14.06
N GLY A 211 -5.40 16.19 -15.17
CA GLY A 211 -4.38 16.51 -16.17
C GLY A 211 -2.97 15.98 -15.88
N LYS A 212 -2.70 15.44 -14.69
CA LYS A 212 -1.42 14.83 -14.37
C LYS A 212 -1.45 13.32 -14.65
N LYS A 213 -0.53 12.85 -15.48
CA LYS A 213 -0.31 11.42 -15.75
C LYS A 213 0.82 10.89 -14.89
N PHE A 214 0.68 9.68 -14.40
CA PHE A 214 1.66 8.93 -13.62
C PHE A 214 1.99 7.63 -14.37
N SER A 215 3.21 7.14 -14.23
CA SER A 215 3.70 5.90 -14.83
C SER A 215 4.56 5.13 -13.84
#